data_6abd75821ee3ddb37e4ed0eb55d157da
#
_entry.id   6abd75821ee3ddb37e4ed0eb55d157da
#
_cell.length_a   1.000
_cell.length_b   1.000
_cell.length_c   1.000
_cell.angle_alpha   90.00
_cell.angle_beta   90.00
_cell.angle_gamma   90.00
#
_symmetry.space_group_name_H-M   'P 1'
#
loop_
_entity.id
_entity.type
_entity.pdbx_description
1 polymer ?
#
loop_
_entity_poly.entity_id
_entity_poly.type
_entity_poly.pdbx_seq_one_letter_code
_entity_poly.pdbx_strand_id
1 'polypeptide(L)'
;MPNNQFKKGELYSFITGKASTAIARRLQKKLNDAGLKLTIEQWSVLYHLWKEDGKSQQDLCNATFRDKPSITRLVDNLEKLNLVKRMPAENDRRINKIYLTTQAQKLQEQTMMLAEETLNEALLTVPADKVEVCKEVLKIVYDNLK
;
A
#
# COMPACT_ATOMS: atom_id res chain seq x y z
N MET A 1 -30.82 -3.79 -13.37
CA MET A 1 -30.34 -5.13 -12.95
C MET A 1 -28.86 -5.22 -13.23
N PRO A 2 -28.05 -5.46 -12.23
CA PRO A 2 -26.64 -5.76 -12.52
C PRO A 2 -26.60 -7.09 -13.27
N ASN A 3 -26.05 -7.06 -14.46
CA ASN A 3 -25.70 -8.29 -15.17
C ASN A 3 -24.68 -9.03 -14.30
N ASN A 4 -25.01 -10.23 -13.87
CA ASN A 4 -24.04 -11.10 -13.23
C ASN A 4 -23.03 -11.54 -14.29
N GLN A 5 -21.99 -10.74 -14.45
CA GLN A 5 -20.94 -10.96 -15.44
C GLN A 5 -19.94 -12.03 -15.00
N PHE A 6 -20.07 -12.54 -13.77
CA PHE A 6 -19.10 -13.44 -13.17
C PHE A 6 -19.65 -14.83 -12.93
N LYS A 7 -18.91 -15.85 -13.34
CA LYS A 7 -19.11 -17.23 -12.88
C LYS A 7 -18.68 -17.35 -11.41
N LYS A 8 -19.17 -18.38 -10.69
CA LYS A 8 -18.86 -18.53 -9.24
C LYS A 8 -17.36 -18.46 -8.91
N GLY A 9 -16.51 -19.12 -9.69
CA GLY A 9 -15.07 -19.12 -9.46
C GLY A 9 -14.43 -17.76 -9.73
N GLU A 10 -14.91 -17.06 -10.76
CA GLU A 10 -14.46 -15.71 -11.09
C GLU A 10 -14.85 -14.71 -10.03
N LEU A 11 -16.10 -14.82 -9.53
CA LEU A 11 -16.61 -13.97 -8.45
C LEU A 11 -15.74 -14.09 -7.20
N TYR A 12 -15.42 -15.30 -6.77
CA TYR A 12 -14.58 -15.56 -5.62
C TYR A 12 -13.18 -14.92 -5.80
N SER A 13 -12.54 -15.18 -6.93
CA SER A 13 -11.21 -14.63 -7.25
C SER A 13 -11.20 -13.10 -7.27
N PHE A 14 -12.24 -12.50 -7.84
CA PHE A 14 -12.36 -11.05 -7.92
C PHE A 14 -12.52 -10.42 -6.52
N ILE A 15 -13.43 -10.97 -5.70
CA ILE A 15 -13.70 -10.44 -4.36
C ILE A 15 -12.49 -10.62 -3.43
N THR A 16 -11.81 -11.76 -3.47
CA THR A 16 -10.68 -12.03 -2.58
C THR A 16 -9.37 -11.40 -3.04
N GLY A 17 -9.34 -10.84 -4.25
CA GLY A 17 -8.15 -10.17 -4.76
C GLY A 17 -6.97 -11.12 -4.99
N LYS A 18 -7.22 -12.30 -5.57
CA LYS A 18 -6.19 -13.32 -5.81
C LYS A 18 -4.97 -12.77 -6.57
N ALA A 19 -5.20 -11.97 -7.61
CA ALA A 19 -4.13 -11.37 -8.40
C ALA A 19 -3.31 -10.37 -7.59
N SER A 20 -3.97 -9.48 -6.86
CA SER A 20 -3.26 -8.51 -6.00
C SER A 20 -2.53 -9.19 -4.85
N THR A 21 -3.07 -10.28 -4.30
CA THR A 21 -2.39 -11.09 -3.30
C THR A 21 -1.12 -11.73 -3.86
N ALA A 22 -1.16 -12.23 -5.10
CA ALA A 22 0.01 -12.79 -5.77
C ALA A 22 1.10 -11.73 -5.99
N ILE A 23 0.72 -10.53 -6.41
CA ILE A 23 1.65 -9.40 -6.58
C ILE A 23 2.30 -9.05 -5.23
N ALA A 24 1.48 -8.90 -4.17
CA ALA A 24 1.98 -8.58 -2.83
C ALA A 24 2.96 -9.64 -2.29
N ARG A 25 2.66 -10.91 -2.50
CA ARG A 25 3.57 -12.01 -2.11
C ARG A 25 4.89 -11.98 -2.85
N ARG A 26 4.86 -11.66 -4.14
CA ARG A 26 6.09 -11.55 -4.93
C ARG A 26 6.95 -10.39 -4.43
N LEU A 27 6.37 -9.24 -4.17
CA LEU A 27 7.09 -8.10 -3.60
C LEU A 27 7.63 -8.42 -2.21
N GLN A 28 6.83 -9.08 -1.36
CA GLN A 28 7.29 -9.50 -0.03
C GLN A 28 8.51 -10.40 -0.10
N LYS A 29 8.51 -11.35 -1.05
CA LYS A 29 9.67 -12.22 -1.27
C LYS A 29 10.91 -11.42 -1.66
N LYS A 30 10.75 -10.44 -2.55
CA LYS A 30 11.87 -9.57 -2.98
C LYS A 30 12.41 -8.73 -1.82
N LEU A 31 11.54 -8.18 -0.98
CA LEU A 31 11.95 -7.45 0.21
C LEU A 31 12.74 -8.35 1.16
N ASN A 32 12.28 -9.56 1.39
CA ASN A 32 12.96 -10.54 2.23
C ASN A 32 14.32 -10.94 1.65
N ASP A 33 14.39 -11.22 0.36
CA ASP A 33 15.62 -11.60 -0.33
C ASP A 33 16.66 -10.46 -0.31
N ALA A 34 16.20 -9.22 -0.29
CA ALA A 34 17.06 -8.03 -0.14
C ALA A 34 17.50 -7.76 1.31
N GLY A 35 17.09 -8.60 2.27
CA GLY A 35 17.43 -8.44 3.68
C GLY A 35 16.64 -7.34 4.39
N LEU A 36 15.56 -6.87 3.80
CA LEU A 36 14.74 -5.82 4.38
C LEU A 36 13.66 -6.44 5.29
N LYS A 37 13.66 -6.06 6.56
CA LYS A 37 12.66 -6.48 7.54
C LYS A 37 11.43 -5.57 7.45
N LEU A 38 10.72 -5.64 6.34
CA LEU A 38 9.61 -4.76 6.03
C LEU A 38 8.48 -5.59 5.43
N THR A 39 7.27 -5.46 5.99
CA THR A 39 6.07 -6.08 5.41
C THR A 39 5.47 -5.17 4.34
N ILE A 40 4.67 -5.75 3.45
CA ILE A 40 3.95 -4.98 2.42
C ILE A 40 3.04 -3.92 3.06
N GLU A 41 2.38 -4.25 4.16
CA GLU A 41 1.51 -3.34 4.89
C GLU A 41 2.31 -2.17 5.46
N GLN A 42 3.47 -2.42 6.05
CA GLN A 42 4.38 -1.38 6.53
C GLN A 42 4.90 -0.53 5.36
N TRP A 43 5.29 -1.18 4.27
CA TRP A 43 5.74 -0.49 3.07
C TRP A 43 4.66 0.44 2.51
N SER A 44 3.39 0.05 2.56
CA SER A 44 2.28 0.88 2.08
C SER A 44 2.14 2.18 2.89
N VAL A 45 2.38 2.14 4.19
CA VAL A 45 2.41 3.34 5.03
C VAL A 45 3.58 4.24 4.64
N LEU A 46 4.78 3.66 4.51
CA LEU A 46 5.96 4.41 4.08
C LEU A 46 5.76 5.04 2.70
N TYR A 47 5.13 4.33 1.78
CA TYR A 47 4.83 4.84 0.44
C TYR A 47 4.06 6.17 0.50
N HIS A 48 3.01 6.24 1.31
CA HIS A 48 2.22 7.46 1.45
C HIS A 48 3.00 8.59 2.12
N LEU A 49 3.89 8.26 3.07
CA LEU A 49 4.76 9.23 3.71
C LEU A 49 5.86 9.73 2.77
N TRP A 50 6.38 8.89 1.89
CA TRP A 50 7.34 9.34 0.86
C TRP A 50 6.69 10.31 -0.13
N LYS A 51 5.40 10.13 -0.43
CA LYS A 51 4.66 11.07 -1.27
C LYS A 51 4.44 12.40 -0.57
N GLU A 52 4.11 12.37 0.69
CA GLU A 52 3.87 13.55 1.53
C GLU A 52 4.09 13.19 2.99
N ASP A 53 5.21 13.63 3.54
CA ASP A 53 5.58 13.37 4.92
C ASP A 53 4.69 14.15 5.90
N GLY A 54 4.67 13.74 7.16
CA GLY A 54 3.92 14.44 8.19
C GLY A 54 2.41 14.26 8.12
N LYS A 55 1.95 13.16 7.55
CA LYS A 55 0.51 12.83 7.53
C LYS A 55 0.02 12.44 8.92
N SER A 56 -1.23 12.78 9.23
CA SER A 56 -1.89 12.30 10.44
C SER A 56 -2.21 10.80 10.31
N GLN A 57 -2.47 10.14 11.45
CA GLN A 57 -2.93 8.74 11.40
C GLN A 57 -4.25 8.61 10.64
N GLN A 58 -5.14 9.60 10.75
CA GLN A 58 -6.40 9.60 10.00
C GLN A 58 -6.15 9.70 8.49
N ASP A 59 -5.21 10.52 8.06
CA ASP A 59 -4.82 10.62 6.64
C ASP A 59 -4.33 9.27 6.12
N LEU A 60 -3.53 8.56 6.93
CA LEU A 60 -3.04 7.24 6.57
C LEU A 60 -4.15 6.18 6.50
N CYS A 61 -5.13 6.25 7.42
CA CYS A 61 -6.32 5.40 7.34
C CYS A 61 -7.06 5.61 6.02
N ASN A 62 -7.28 6.85 5.65
CA ASN A 62 -7.99 7.21 4.42
C ASN A 62 -7.20 6.78 3.17
N ALA A 63 -5.89 7.04 3.15
CA ALA A 63 -5.04 6.72 2.00
C ALA A 63 -4.88 5.21 1.77
N THR A 64 -4.85 4.41 2.84
CA THR A 64 -4.67 2.96 2.77
C THR A 64 -5.98 2.18 2.79
N PHE A 65 -7.09 2.87 3.01
CA PHE A 65 -8.42 2.26 3.23
C PHE A 65 -8.39 1.22 4.35
N ARG A 66 -7.68 1.55 5.44
CA ARG A 66 -7.56 0.71 6.64
C ARG A 66 -8.20 1.39 7.84
N ASP A 67 -8.64 0.59 8.80
CA ASP A 67 -9.19 1.10 10.06
C ASP A 67 -8.10 1.67 10.98
N LYS A 68 -8.53 2.43 11.97
CA LYS A 68 -7.64 3.07 12.93
C LYS A 68 -6.78 2.09 13.73
N PRO A 69 -7.31 0.97 14.28
CA PRO A 69 -6.48 -0.01 14.99
C PRO A 69 -5.38 -0.61 14.12
N SER A 70 -5.67 -0.91 12.85
CA SER A 70 -4.69 -1.44 11.91
C SER A 70 -3.55 -0.45 11.66
N ILE A 71 -3.87 0.82 11.41
CA ILE A 71 -2.87 1.86 11.20
C ILE A 71 -2.06 2.10 12.48
N THR A 72 -2.70 2.17 13.63
CA THR A 72 -2.00 2.34 14.91
C THR A 72 -0.94 1.25 15.10
N ARG A 73 -1.31 -0.01 14.86
CA ARG A 73 -0.37 -1.15 14.96
C ARG A 73 0.78 -1.06 13.96
N LEU A 74 0.48 -0.69 12.70
CA LEU A 74 1.53 -0.53 11.69
C LEU A 74 2.50 0.59 12.05
N VAL A 75 1.99 1.72 12.52
CA VAL A 75 2.83 2.84 12.96
C VAL A 75 3.65 2.47 14.19
N ASP A 76 3.06 1.77 15.17
CA ASP A 76 3.80 1.26 16.34
C ASP A 76 4.99 0.39 15.91
N ASN A 77 4.76 -0.53 14.99
CA ASN A 77 5.81 -1.42 14.49
C ASN A 77 6.88 -0.65 13.70
N LEU A 78 6.48 0.34 12.90
CA LEU A 78 7.43 1.19 12.17
C LEU A 78 8.26 2.06 13.11
N GLU A 79 7.69 2.53 14.23
CA GLU A 79 8.46 3.23 15.27
C GLU A 79 9.51 2.31 15.90
N LYS A 80 9.14 1.06 16.22
CA LYS A 80 10.06 0.07 16.77
C LYS A 80 11.22 -0.23 15.82
N LEU A 81 10.98 -0.19 14.52
CA LEU A 81 12.00 -0.34 13.49
C LEU A 81 12.80 0.93 13.23
N ASN A 82 12.51 2.02 13.93
CA ASN A 82 13.12 3.33 13.76
C ASN A 82 12.94 3.88 12.34
N LEU A 83 11.79 3.65 11.74
CA LEU A 83 11.46 4.13 10.39
C LEU A 83 10.55 5.34 10.40
N VAL A 84 9.74 5.51 11.45
CA VAL A 84 8.87 6.68 11.62
C VAL A 84 8.93 7.19 13.06
N LYS A 85 8.49 8.44 13.24
CA LYS A 85 8.29 9.09 14.54
C LYS A 85 6.90 9.71 14.59
N ARG A 86 6.22 9.55 15.72
CA ARG A 86 5.01 10.31 16.02
C ARG A 86 5.38 11.64 16.65
N MET A 87 4.74 12.71 16.18
CA MET A 87 4.84 14.02 16.80
C MET A 87 3.45 14.64 16.91
N PRO A 88 3.11 15.27 18.03
CA PRO A 88 1.84 15.98 18.13
C PRO A 88 1.79 17.13 17.11
N ALA A 89 0.60 17.34 16.52
CA ALA A 89 0.40 18.46 15.62
C ALA A 89 0.51 19.79 16.39
N GLU A 90 1.06 20.81 15.75
CA GLU A 90 1.24 22.14 16.37
C GLU A 90 -0.07 22.74 16.85
N ASN A 91 -1.15 22.53 16.08
CA ASN A 91 -2.46 23.12 16.35
C ASN A 91 -3.33 22.30 17.30
N ASP A 92 -3.09 21.01 17.45
CA ASP A 92 -3.86 20.13 18.31
C ASP A 92 -3.01 18.93 18.74
N ARG A 93 -2.62 18.91 20.02
CA ARG A 93 -1.79 17.85 20.61
C ARG A 93 -2.46 16.48 20.63
N ARG A 94 -3.77 16.41 20.41
CA ARG A 94 -4.51 15.14 20.31
C ARG A 94 -4.31 14.45 18.97
N ILE A 95 -3.81 15.18 17.97
CA ILE A 95 -3.55 14.66 16.62
C ILE A 95 -2.06 14.35 16.52
N ASN A 96 -1.75 13.08 16.22
CA ASN A 96 -0.39 12.64 15.92
C ASN A 96 -0.12 12.73 14.43
N LYS A 97 0.97 13.38 14.09
CA LYS A 97 1.55 13.38 12.74
C LYS A 97 2.71 12.40 12.68
N ILE A 98 2.82 11.71 11.59
CA ILE A 98 3.80 10.66 11.38
C ILE A 98 4.86 11.18 10.42
N TYR A 99 6.12 11.09 10.82
CA TYR A 99 7.26 11.57 10.05
C TYR A 99 8.24 10.45 9.78
N LEU A 100 8.81 10.46 8.58
CA LEU A 100 9.87 9.54 8.19
C LEU A 100 11.17 9.88 8.92
N THR A 101 11.91 8.85 9.30
CA THR A 101 13.30 9.00 9.73
C THR A 101 14.22 9.05 8.50
N THR A 102 15.46 9.48 8.71
CA THR A 102 16.48 9.44 7.64
C THR A 102 16.68 8.01 7.11
N GLN A 103 16.64 7.02 8.01
CA GLN A 103 16.74 5.61 7.63
C GLN A 103 15.61 5.20 6.68
N ALA A 104 14.38 5.60 6.97
CA ALA A 104 13.23 5.31 6.12
C ALA A 104 13.34 5.99 4.75
N GLN A 105 13.83 7.22 4.71
CA GLN A 105 14.03 7.92 3.44
C GLN A 105 15.00 7.18 2.51
N LYS A 106 16.02 6.55 3.08
CA LYS A 106 17.00 5.76 2.30
C LYS A 106 16.42 4.48 1.69
N LEU A 107 15.31 3.98 2.22
CA LEU A 107 14.65 2.78 1.70
C LEU A 107 13.77 3.05 0.47
N GLN A 108 13.44 4.29 0.19
CA GLN A 108 12.49 4.65 -0.87
C GLN A 108 12.94 4.12 -2.23
N GLU A 109 14.12 4.48 -2.68
CA GLU A 109 14.62 4.14 -4.02
C GLU A 109 14.67 2.62 -4.22
N GLN A 110 15.28 1.89 -3.29
CA GLN A 110 15.42 0.44 -3.39
C GLN A 110 14.08 -0.27 -3.40
N THR A 111 13.17 0.08 -2.49
CA THR A 111 11.88 -0.61 -2.40
C THR A 111 10.97 -0.26 -3.57
N MET A 112 11.00 0.97 -4.07
CA MET A 112 10.25 1.37 -5.26
C MET A 112 10.74 0.63 -6.50
N MET A 113 12.04 0.41 -6.62
CA MET A 113 12.62 -0.39 -7.70
C MET A 113 12.13 -1.83 -7.66
N LEU A 114 12.11 -2.45 -6.47
CA LEU A 114 11.57 -3.81 -6.29
C LEU A 114 10.08 -3.89 -6.62
N ALA A 115 9.32 -2.87 -6.27
CA ALA A 115 7.89 -2.79 -6.61
C ALA A 115 7.68 -2.67 -8.11
N GLU A 116 8.46 -1.85 -8.79
CA GLU A 116 8.42 -1.69 -10.24
C GLU A 116 8.75 -2.99 -10.96
N GLU A 117 9.83 -3.67 -10.56
CA GLU A 117 10.19 -4.99 -11.09
C GLU A 117 9.06 -5.99 -10.92
N THR A 118 8.41 -6.00 -9.76
CA THR A 118 7.29 -6.89 -9.46
C THR A 118 6.12 -6.65 -10.41
N LEU A 119 5.76 -5.39 -10.65
CA LEU A 119 4.69 -5.05 -11.58
C LEU A 119 5.06 -5.40 -13.02
N ASN A 120 6.31 -5.18 -13.42
CA ASN A 120 6.78 -5.57 -14.75
C ASN A 120 6.66 -7.07 -14.98
N GLU A 121 6.99 -7.89 -13.97
CA GLU A 121 6.79 -9.34 -14.04
C GLU A 121 5.29 -9.69 -14.12
N ALA A 122 4.47 -9.05 -13.29
CA ALA A 122 3.04 -9.33 -13.22
C ALA A 122 2.31 -8.97 -14.53
N LEU A 123 2.79 -7.95 -15.22
CA LEU A 123 2.16 -7.43 -16.44
C LEU A 123 2.80 -7.97 -17.73
N LEU A 124 3.69 -8.95 -17.62
CA LEU A 124 4.25 -9.62 -18.81
C LEU A 124 3.11 -10.09 -19.74
N THR A 125 3.26 -9.81 -21.02
CA THR A 125 2.30 -10.16 -22.08
C THR A 125 0.95 -9.41 -22.01
N VAL A 126 0.76 -8.52 -21.05
CA VAL A 126 -0.46 -7.70 -20.99
C VAL A 126 -0.25 -6.43 -21.84
N PRO A 127 -1.11 -6.19 -22.86
CA PRO A 127 -1.01 -4.98 -23.67
C PRO A 127 -1.18 -3.70 -22.83
N ALA A 128 -0.44 -2.64 -23.17
CA ALA A 128 -0.44 -1.39 -22.43
C ALA A 128 -1.84 -0.73 -22.36
N ASP A 129 -2.62 -0.82 -23.42
CA ASP A 129 -3.99 -0.29 -23.45
C ASP A 129 -4.91 -1.01 -22.44
N LYS A 130 -4.74 -2.31 -22.26
CA LYS A 130 -5.51 -3.08 -21.27
C LYS A 130 -5.09 -2.73 -19.84
N VAL A 131 -3.83 -2.43 -19.61
CA VAL A 131 -3.35 -1.96 -18.30
C VAL A 131 -4.03 -0.63 -17.94
N GLU A 132 -4.12 0.31 -18.88
CA GLU A 132 -4.79 1.58 -18.64
C GLU A 132 -6.29 1.40 -18.35
N VAL A 133 -6.97 0.54 -19.08
CA VAL A 133 -8.38 0.18 -18.82
C VAL A 133 -8.53 -0.43 -17.42
N CYS A 134 -7.63 -1.32 -17.02
CA CYS A 134 -7.63 -1.93 -15.70
C CYS A 134 -7.51 -0.87 -14.58
N LYS A 135 -6.62 0.09 -14.74
CA LYS A 135 -6.46 1.20 -13.79
C LYS A 135 -7.76 2.00 -13.64
N GLU A 136 -8.41 2.32 -14.76
CA GLU A 136 -9.68 3.05 -14.78
C GLU A 136 -10.77 2.26 -14.04
N VAL A 137 -10.91 0.96 -14.34
CA VAL A 137 -11.89 0.09 -13.71
C VAL A 137 -11.69 0.01 -12.20
N LEU A 138 -10.44 -0.22 -11.76
CA LEU A 138 -10.13 -0.30 -10.33
C LEU A 138 -10.44 1.00 -9.61
N LYS A 139 -10.16 2.14 -10.24
CA LYS A 139 -10.50 3.45 -9.67
C LYS A 139 -12.01 3.62 -9.51
N ILE A 140 -12.78 3.27 -10.52
CA ILE A 140 -14.25 3.35 -10.47
C ILE A 140 -14.80 2.43 -9.39
N VAL A 141 -14.30 1.21 -9.29
CA VAL A 141 -14.70 0.24 -8.25
C VAL A 141 -14.47 0.83 -6.86
N TYR A 142 -13.29 1.39 -6.62
CA TYR A 142 -12.99 2.03 -5.33
C TYR A 142 -13.91 3.23 -5.06
N ASP A 143 -14.10 4.10 -6.05
CA ASP A 143 -14.94 5.29 -5.91
C ASP A 143 -16.41 4.94 -5.63
N ASN A 144 -16.89 3.83 -6.16
CA ASN A 144 -18.26 3.38 -5.90
C ASN A 144 -18.48 2.87 -4.46
N LEU A 145 -17.41 2.44 -3.80
CA LEU A 145 -17.50 1.75 -2.51
C LEU A 145 -16.95 2.55 -1.32
N LYS A 146 -16.17 3.59 -1.60
CA LYS A 146 -15.57 4.41 -0.53
C LYS A 146 -16.58 5.24 0.25
#